data_11b512eaae7554a5d330399eb434146d
#
_entry.id   11b512eaae7554a5d330399eb434146d
#
_cell.length_a   1.000
_cell.length_b   1.000
_cell.length_c   1.000
_cell.angle_alpha   90.00
_cell.angle_beta   90.00
_cell.angle_gamma   90.00
#
_symmetry.space_group_name_H-M   'P 1'
#
loop_
_entity.id
_entity.type
_entity.pdbx_description
1 polymer ?
#
loop_
_entity_poly.entity_id
_entity_poly.type
_entity_poly.pdbx_seq_one_letter_code
_entity_poly.pdbx_strand_id
1 'polypeptide(L)'
;MTPHNGSFLRGLAEWLIVIAIACVATFVIRSYIIEPYVVPTGSMESTIEIGDQVLAEKVTVELGRGVRAGDIVVFHNPDSGSEHDVLVKRVVALGGQTVDMKDGVLYVDGVALDEPYATGESWPLAAQADGAAVAFPYTVPEDSVWVMGDNRENSADSRYFGAVGQDRIIGVAVLRYWPLNRFGTL
;
A
#
# COMPACT_ATOMS: atom_id res chain seq x y z
N MET A 1 -23.66 -24.33 55.49
CA MET A 1 -22.99 -24.41 54.18
C MET A 1 -23.57 -23.33 53.30
N THR A 2 -22.87 -22.20 53.21
CA THR A 2 -23.28 -21.09 52.34
C THR A 2 -22.53 -21.22 50.99
N PRO A 3 -23.23 -21.08 49.86
CA PRO A 3 -22.63 -21.40 48.58
C PRO A 3 -21.59 -20.35 48.10
N HIS A 4 -20.45 -20.84 47.67
CA HIS A 4 -19.35 -20.10 47.03
C HIS A 4 -19.67 -19.50 45.67
N ASN A 5 -20.94 -19.24 45.35
CA ASN A 5 -21.35 -18.75 44.01
C ASN A 5 -20.92 -17.31 43.71
N GLY A 6 -20.71 -16.48 44.74
CA GLY A 6 -20.38 -15.08 44.54
C GLY A 6 -18.94 -14.83 43.97
N SER A 7 -18.00 -15.69 44.34
CA SER A 7 -16.59 -15.56 43.86
C SER A 7 -16.42 -16.04 42.41
N PHE A 8 -17.18 -17.11 42.06
CA PHE A 8 -17.18 -17.62 40.68
C PHE A 8 -17.81 -16.61 39.69
N LEU A 9 -18.94 -16.02 40.05
CA LEU A 9 -19.64 -15.03 39.23
C LEU A 9 -18.78 -13.73 39.08
N ARG A 10 -18.08 -13.33 40.12
CA ARG A 10 -17.11 -12.21 40.05
C ARG A 10 -15.96 -12.53 39.12
N GLY A 11 -15.32 -13.68 39.24
CA GLY A 11 -14.26 -14.10 38.34
C GLY A 11 -14.70 -14.17 36.89
N LEU A 12 -15.91 -14.71 36.64
CA LEU A 12 -16.47 -14.75 35.29
C LEU A 12 -16.71 -13.34 34.73
N ALA A 13 -17.25 -12.43 35.55
CA ALA A 13 -17.46 -11.05 35.12
C ALA A 13 -16.14 -10.31 34.79
N GLU A 14 -15.09 -10.52 35.59
CA GLU A 14 -13.75 -9.96 35.34
C GLU A 14 -13.15 -10.46 34.03
N TRP A 15 -13.26 -11.75 33.74
CA TRP A 15 -12.80 -12.32 32.46
C TRP A 15 -13.61 -11.80 31.27
N LEU A 16 -14.92 -11.64 31.39
CA LEU A 16 -15.76 -11.07 30.34
C LEU A 16 -15.38 -9.61 30.03
N ILE A 17 -15.07 -8.83 31.05
CA ILE A 17 -14.58 -7.45 30.88
C ILE A 17 -13.24 -7.43 30.13
N VAL A 18 -12.29 -8.28 30.53
CA VAL A 18 -10.98 -8.38 29.86
C VAL A 18 -11.14 -8.77 28.38
N ILE A 19 -11.98 -9.75 28.09
CA ILE A 19 -12.27 -10.17 26.72
C ILE A 19 -12.93 -9.03 25.93
N ALA A 20 -13.90 -8.33 26.52
CA ALA A 20 -14.56 -7.20 25.87
C ALA A 20 -13.54 -6.07 25.53
N ILE A 21 -12.66 -5.73 26.46
CA ILE A 21 -11.60 -4.75 26.24
C ILE A 21 -10.65 -5.21 25.12
N ALA A 22 -10.22 -6.47 25.13
CA ALA A 22 -9.37 -7.03 24.10
C ALA A 22 -10.03 -7.00 22.72
N CYS A 23 -11.32 -7.34 22.63
CA CYS A 23 -12.09 -7.27 21.39
C CYS A 23 -12.19 -5.83 20.86
N VAL A 24 -12.50 -4.87 21.74
CA VAL A 24 -12.58 -3.44 21.37
C VAL A 24 -11.20 -2.93 20.93
N ALA A 25 -10.16 -3.24 21.67
CA ALA A 25 -8.79 -2.84 21.31
C ALA A 25 -8.37 -3.43 19.96
N THR A 26 -8.63 -4.71 19.72
CA THR A 26 -8.35 -5.37 18.43
C THR A 26 -9.14 -4.72 17.29
N PHE A 27 -10.42 -4.43 17.52
CA PHE A 27 -11.26 -3.74 16.53
C PHE A 27 -10.68 -2.36 16.17
N VAL A 28 -10.34 -1.55 17.18
CA VAL A 28 -9.76 -0.21 16.98
C VAL A 28 -8.43 -0.29 16.23
N ILE A 29 -7.54 -1.21 16.64
CA ILE A 29 -6.23 -1.39 15.99
C ILE A 29 -6.41 -1.73 14.51
N ARG A 30 -7.26 -2.72 14.19
CA ARG A 30 -7.49 -3.14 12.80
C ARG A 30 -8.21 -2.08 11.97
N SER A 31 -9.12 -1.30 12.57
CA SER A 31 -9.88 -0.29 11.85
C SER A 31 -9.05 0.95 11.50
N TYR A 32 -8.14 1.38 12.40
CA TYR A 32 -7.50 2.69 12.30
C TYR A 32 -5.98 2.68 12.29
N ILE A 33 -5.34 1.57 12.65
CA ILE A 33 -3.89 1.56 12.85
C ILE A 33 -3.18 0.69 11.82
N ILE A 34 -3.53 -0.61 11.72
CA ILE A 34 -2.84 -1.56 10.84
C ILE A 34 -3.82 -2.51 10.16
N GLU A 35 -3.49 -2.89 8.93
CA GLU A 35 -4.24 -3.88 8.17
C GLU A 35 -3.29 -4.87 7.47
N PRO A 36 -3.50 -6.19 7.61
CA PRO A 36 -2.69 -7.19 6.93
C PRO A 36 -3.19 -7.44 5.50
N TYR A 37 -2.25 -7.55 4.56
CA TYR A 37 -2.52 -7.90 3.17
C TYR A 37 -1.67 -9.08 2.72
N VAL A 38 -2.22 -9.92 1.85
CA VAL A 38 -1.50 -10.96 1.12
C VAL A 38 -1.24 -10.45 -0.29
N VAL A 39 -0.02 -10.56 -0.78
CA VAL A 39 0.37 -10.07 -2.11
C VAL A 39 0.15 -11.18 -3.15
N PRO A 40 -0.82 -11.04 -4.07
CA PRO A 40 -1.15 -12.08 -5.02
C PRO A 40 -0.37 -12.01 -6.33
N THR A 41 0.34 -10.91 -6.61
CA THR A 41 0.98 -10.65 -7.91
C THR A 41 2.45 -10.27 -7.76
N GLY A 42 3.24 -10.52 -8.80
CA GLY A 42 4.68 -10.26 -8.83
C GLY A 42 5.08 -8.82 -9.22
N SER A 43 4.17 -7.86 -9.18
CA SER A 43 4.47 -6.48 -9.61
C SER A 43 5.44 -5.72 -8.71
N MET A 44 5.70 -6.22 -7.49
CA MET A 44 6.62 -5.67 -6.50
C MET A 44 7.83 -6.58 -6.23
N GLU A 45 8.02 -7.64 -7.02
CA GLU A 45 9.25 -8.44 -7.03
C GLU A 45 10.42 -7.52 -7.42
N SER A 46 11.44 -7.52 -6.81
CA SER A 46 12.30 -8.09 -5.83
C SER A 46 12.02 -7.70 -4.37
N THR A 47 11.26 -6.62 -4.14
CA THR A 47 11.00 -6.11 -2.78
C THR A 47 9.98 -6.98 -2.06
N ILE A 48 8.84 -7.26 -2.70
CA ILE A 48 7.75 -8.09 -2.15
C ILE A 48 7.41 -9.17 -3.17
N GLU A 49 7.44 -10.43 -2.75
CA GLU A 49 7.15 -11.57 -3.63
C GLU A 49 5.70 -12.05 -3.52
N ILE A 50 5.29 -12.84 -4.49
CA ILE A 50 3.97 -13.49 -4.46
C ILE A 50 3.85 -14.35 -3.21
N GLY A 51 2.75 -14.17 -2.46
CA GLY A 51 2.47 -14.88 -1.21
C GLY A 51 3.06 -14.23 0.04
N ASP A 52 3.87 -13.19 -0.09
CA ASP A 52 4.28 -12.39 1.07
C ASP A 52 3.05 -11.78 1.76
N GLN A 53 3.13 -11.68 3.09
CA GLN A 53 2.12 -11.00 3.89
C GLN A 53 2.73 -9.74 4.49
N VAL A 54 2.10 -8.61 4.21
CA VAL A 54 2.57 -7.29 4.62
C VAL A 54 1.57 -6.62 5.55
N LEU A 55 2.07 -5.79 6.46
CA LEU A 55 1.26 -4.91 7.28
C LEU A 55 1.28 -3.51 6.68
N ALA A 56 0.11 -2.98 6.37
CA ALA A 56 -0.08 -1.58 6.03
C ALA A 56 -0.50 -0.81 7.29
N GLU A 57 0.22 0.27 7.58
CA GLU A 57 -0.20 1.23 8.61
C GLU A 57 -1.12 2.29 7.97
N LYS A 58 -2.17 2.66 8.70
CA LYS A 58 -3.21 3.58 8.23
C LYS A 58 -3.06 4.99 8.84
N VAL A 59 -2.26 5.10 9.87
CA VAL A 59 -2.12 6.33 10.68
C VAL A 59 -1.63 7.51 9.84
N THR A 60 -0.71 7.28 8.90
CA THR A 60 -0.20 8.32 7.98
C THR A 60 -1.33 8.92 7.16
N VAL A 61 -2.23 8.08 6.64
CA VAL A 61 -3.37 8.50 5.81
C VAL A 61 -4.45 9.13 6.69
N GLU A 62 -4.85 8.47 7.77
CA GLU A 62 -5.92 8.93 8.67
C GLU A 62 -5.60 10.29 9.34
N LEU A 63 -4.34 10.56 9.62
CA LEU A 63 -3.91 11.84 10.19
C LEU A 63 -3.62 12.92 9.12
N GLY A 64 -3.84 12.63 7.84
CA GLY A 64 -3.60 13.56 6.74
C GLY A 64 -2.13 14.01 6.62
N ARG A 65 -1.17 13.17 7.03
CA ARG A 65 0.26 13.49 6.94
C ARG A 65 0.80 13.41 5.51
N GLY A 66 0.03 12.79 4.60
CA GLY A 66 0.46 12.49 3.23
C GLY A 66 1.55 11.43 3.16
N VAL A 67 1.58 10.73 2.03
CA VAL A 67 2.63 9.76 1.73
C VAL A 67 3.86 10.46 1.15
N ARG A 68 5.00 9.80 1.13
CA ARG A 68 6.27 10.32 0.65
C ARG A 68 6.75 9.53 -0.57
N ALA A 69 7.59 10.13 -1.39
CA ALA A 69 8.31 9.40 -2.41
C ALA A 69 9.17 8.29 -1.76
N GLY A 70 9.09 7.10 -2.33
CA GLY A 70 9.72 5.89 -1.79
C GLY A 70 8.78 5.00 -0.95
N ASP A 71 7.69 5.54 -0.39
CA ASP A 71 6.72 4.74 0.37
C ASP A 71 6.06 3.67 -0.52
N ILE A 72 5.88 2.47 0.02
CA ILE A 72 5.06 1.43 -0.61
C ILE A 72 3.63 1.59 -0.10
N VAL A 73 2.71 1.90 -1.00
CA VAL A 73 1.30 2.17 -0.64
C VAL A 73 0.38 1.04 -1.05
N VAL A 74 -0.61 0.78 -0.20
CA VAL A 74 -1.78 -0.05 -0.48
C VAL A 74 -2.94 0.90 -0.81
N PHE A 75 -3.61 0.70 -1.94
CA PHE A 75 -4.64 1.62 -2.40
C PHE A 75 -5.73 0.92 -3.22
N HIS A 76 -6.90 1.55 -3.29
CA HIS A 76 -8.00 1.09 -4.16
C HIS A 76 -7.65 1.29 -5.63
N ASN A 77 -7.75 0.22 -6.40
CA ASN A 77 -7.45 0.22 -7.83
C ASN A 77 -8.30 1.27 -8.58
N PRO A 78 -7.69 2.19 -9.33
CA PRO A 78 -8.45 3.12 -10.17
C PRO A 78 -9.15 2.44 -11.35
N ASP A 79 -8.62 1.33 -11.84
CA ASP A 79 -9.20 0.54 -12.93
C ASP A 79 -10.34 -0.35 -12.42
N SER A 80 -11.58 0.06 -12.67
CA SER A 80 -12.78 -0.68 -12.29
C SER A 80 -13.01 -1.98 -13.08
N GLY A 81 -12.27 -2.19 -14.18
CA GLY A 81 -12.32 -3.41 -14.98
C GLY A 81 -11.36 -4.51 -14.50
N SER A 82 -10.53 -4.21 -13.50
CA SER A 82 -9.56 -5.14 -12.95
C SER A 82 -10.20 -6.18 -12.02
N GLU A 83 -9.62 -7.38 -11.99
CA GLU A 83 -9.99 -8.44 -11.03
C GLU A 83 -9.50 -8.14 -9.59
N HIS A 84 -8.62 -7.15 -9.42
CA HIS A 84 -8.03 -6.78 -8.14
C HIS A 84 -8.52 -5.41 -7.68
N ASP A 85 -9.30 -5.38 -6.61
CA ASP A 85 -9.82 -4.14 -6.02
C ASP A 85 -8.75 -3.31 -5.30
N VAL A 86 -7.69 -3.96 -4.83
CA VAL A 86 -6.60 -3.35 -4.05
C VAL A 86 -5.26 -3.69 -4.68
N LEU A 87 -4.41 -2.68 -4.80
CA LEU A 87 -3.07 -2.79 -5.34
C LEU A 87 -2.02 -2.35 -4.34
N VAL A 88 -0.80 -2.86 -4.52
CA VAL A 88 0.41 -2.45 -3.78
C VAL A 88 1.43 -1.95 -4.78
N LYS A 89 1.88 -0.70 -4.64
CA LYS A 89 2.88 -0.07 -5.51
C LYS A 89 3.75 0.90 -4.70
N ARG A 90 4.87 1.30 -5.30
CA ARG A 90 5.75 2.33 -4.74
C ARG A 90 5.40 3.71 -5.26
N VAL A 91 5.34 4.70 -4.37
CA VAL A 91 5.24 6.12 -4.74
C VAL A 91 6.58 6.57 -5.30
N VAL A 92 6.59 7.01 -6.56
CA VAL A 92 7.81 7.52 -7.22
C VAL A 92 7.77 9.03 -7.45
N ALA A 93 6.57 9.62 -7.50
CA ALA A 93 6.40 11.07 -7.55
C ALA A 93 5.14 11.52 -6.82
N LEU A 94 5.17 12.75 -6.32
CA LEU A 94 4.09 13.41 -5.58
C LEU A 94 3.36 14.45 -6.46
N GLY A 95 2.24 14.96 -5.97
CA GLY A 95 1.48 16.03 -6.63
C GLY A 95 2.35 17.23 -6.99
N GLY A 96 2.11 17.81 -8.17
CA GLY A 96 2.88 18.90 -8.74
C GLY A 96 4.16 18.50 -9.47
N GLN A 97 4.71 17.30 -9.22
CA GLN A 97 5.93 16.83 -9.87
C GLN A 97 5.66 16.32 -11.29
N THR A 98 6.67 16.40 -12.14
CA THR A 98 6.60 15.92 -13.52
C THR A 98 7.38 14.63 -13.68
N VAL A 99 6.71 13.60 -14.20
CA VAL A 99 7.29 12.28 -14.49
C VAL A 99 7.56 12.16 -15.98
N ASP A 100 8.74 11.67 -16.35
CA ASP A 100 9.12 11.37 -17.73
C ASP A 100 9.93 10.06 -17.78
N MET A 101 9.99 9.43 -18.94
CA MET A 101 10.74 8.20 -19.18
C MET A 101 11.56 8.34 -20.45
N LYS A 102 12.89 8.14 -20.35
CA LYS A 102 13.83 8.24 -21.46
C LYS A 102 14.88 7.15 -21.33
N ASP A 103 15.10 6.44 -22.41
CA ASP A 103 16.13 5.39 -22.51
C ASP A 103 16.03 4.34 -21.37
N GLY A 104 14.80 3.95 -20.99
CA GLY A 104 14.53 2.98 -19.93
C GLY A 104 14.68 3.53 -18.50
N VAL A 105 14.99 4.83 -18.33
CA VAL A 105 15.20 5.49 -17.05
C VAL A 105 14.01 6.37 -16.70
N LEU A 106 13.59 6.35 -15.42
CA LEU A 106 12.57 7.23 -14.88
C LEU A 106 13.18 8.57 -14.44
N TYR A 107 12.52 9.65 -14.81
CA TYR A 107 12.88 11.02 -14.43
C TYR A 107 11.74 11.65 -13.64
N VAL A 108 12.10 12.34 -12.56
CA VAL A 108 11.16 13.18 -11.78
C VAL A 108 11.72 14.59 -11.75
N ASP A 109 10.91 15.57 -12.21
CA ASP A 109 11.31 16.99 -12.39
C ASP A 109 12.60 17.16 -13.20
N GLY A 110 12.77 16.30 -14.21
CA GLY A 110 13.94 16.30 -15.09
C GLY A 110 15.21 15.68 -14.51
N VAL A 111 15.16 15.12 -13.29
CA VAL A 111 16.27 14.42 -12.64
C VAL A 111 16.04 12.91 -12.73
N ALA A 112 17.06 12.17 -13.20
CA ALA A 112 17.02 10.72 -13.22
C ALA A 112 16.88 10.18 -11.79
N LEU A 113 15.90 9.31 -11.56
CA LEU A 113 15.65 8.71 -10.25
C LEU A 113 16.62 7.54 -10.03
N ASP A 114 17.28 7.50 -8.86
CA ASP A 114 18.07 6.35 -8.44
C ASP A 114 17.17 5.32 -7.78
N GLU A 115 17.01 4.16 -8.41
CA GLU A 115 16.01 3.15 -8.05
C GLU A 115 16.63 1.75 -7.84
N PRO A 116 17.44 1.56 -6.78
CA PRO A 116 18.12 0.29 -6.54
C PRO A 116 17.14 -0.88 -6.24
N TYR A 117 15.88 -0.57 -5.95
CA TYR A 117 14.80 -1.53 -5.70
C TYR A 117 14.12 -2.01 -6.99
N ALA A 118 14.23 -1.24 -8.07
CA ALA A 118 13.53 -1.56 -9.32
C ALA A 118 14.25 -2.63 -10.13
N THR A 119 13.47 -3.48 -10.80
CA THR A 119 13.94 -4.45 -11.78
C THR A 119 13.32 -4.18 -13.14
N GLY A 120 14.11 -4.33 -14.21
CA GLY A 120 13.72 -3.99 -15.57
C GLY A 120 13.79 -2.49 -15.86
N GLU A 121 13.46 -2.13 -17.08
CA GLU A 121 13.49 -0.76 -17.59
C GLU A 121 12.13 -0.07 -17.49
N SER A 122 12.14 1.26 -17.30
CA SER A 122 10.93 2.07 -17.20
C SER A 122 10.55 2.63 -18.56
N TRP A 123 9.53 2.05 -19.19
CA TRP A 123 8.98 2.51 -20.47
C TRP A 123 7.51 2.92 -20.32
N PRO A 124 7.02 3.87 -21.16
CA PRO A 124 5.60 4.11 -21.34
C PRO A 124 4.89 2.83 -21.77
N LEU A 125 3.72 2.55 -21.23
CA LEU A 125 2.91 1.39 -21.63
C LEU A 125 2.06 1.74 -22.88
N ALA A 126 2.01 0.81 -23.85
CA ALA A 126 1.22 0.99 -25.04
C ALA A 126 -0.29 0.86 -24.76
N ALA A 127 -0.67 0.03 -23.76
CA ALA A 127 -2.05 -0.13 -23.33
C ALA A 127 -2.31 0.76 -22.11
N GLN A 128 -3.49 1.37 -22.04
CA GLN A 128 -3.96 2.17 -20.93
C GLN A 128 -5.35 1.71 -20.50
N ALA A 129 -5.69 1.93 -19.23
CA ALA A 129 -7.02 1.65 -18.71
C ALA A 129 -8.06 2.57 -19.38
N ASP A 130 -9.31 2.11 -19.43
CA ASP A 130 -10.42 2.89 -19.98
C ASP A 130 -10.54 4.24 -19.28
N GLY A 131 -10.50 5.31 -20.06
CA GLY A 131 -10.56 6.69 -19.57
C GLY A 131 -9.24 7.26 -19.05
N ALA A 132 -8.17 6.47 -18.98
CA ALA A 132 -6.83 7.00 -18.69
C ALA A 132 -6.28 7.74 -19.92
N ALA A 133 -5.60 8.88 -19.67
CA ALA A 133 -4.93 9.68 -20.69
C ALA A 133 -3.50 9.98 -20.24
N VAL A 134 -2.65 8.95 -20.30
CA VAL A 134 -1.25 9.06 -19.87
C VAL A 134 -0.38 9.41 -21.08
N ALA A 135 0.25 10.57 -21.03
CA ALA A 135 1.24 11.03 -22.00
C ALA A 135 2.43 11.64 -21.27
N PHE A 136 3.63 11.34 -21.73
CA PHE A 136 4.87 11.83 -21.11
C PHE A 136 5.46 13.03 -21.88
N PRO A 137 6.04 14.03 -21.16
CA PRO A 137 6.10 14.10 -19.69
C PRO A 137 4.72 14.32 -19.05
N TYR A 138 4.47 13.69 -17.90
CA TYR A 138 3.20 13.72 -17.17
C TYR A 138 3.32 14.52 -15.88
N THR A 139 2.53 15.55 -15.70
CA THR A 139 2.48 16.29 -14.43
C THR A 139 1.43 15.67 -13.51
N VAL A 140 1.85 15.23 -12.33
CA VAL A 140 1.00 14.60 -11.31
C VAL A 140 0.04 15.65 -10.73
N PRO A 141 -1.28 15.43 -10.71
CA PRO A 141 -2.22 16.35 -10.06
C PRO A 141 -1.88 16.54 -8.59
N GLU A 142 -2.14 17.74 -8.03
CA GLU A 142 -1.73 18.13 -6.66
C GLU A 142 -2.18 17.14 -5.57
N ASP A 143 -3.41 16.62 -5.64
CA ASP A 143 -3.98 15.70 -4.66
C ASP A 143 -3.75 14.23 -5.03
N SER A 144 -2.73 13.94 -5.82
CA SER A 144 -2.45 12.61 -6.34
C SER A 144 -0.99 12.23 -6.15
N VAL A 145 -0.71 10.94 -6.38
CA VAL A 145 0.64 10.40 -6.43
C VAL A 145 0.83 9.59 -7.70
N TRP A 146 2.06 9.50 -8.18
CA TRP A 146 2.46 8.59 -9.22
C TRP A 146 3.08 7.35 -8.60
N VAL A 147 2.50 6.20 -8.87
CA VAL A 147 2.93 4.93 -8.29
C VAL A 147 3.41 3.97 -9.37
N MET A 148 4.48 3.22 -9.08
CA MET A 148 5.01 2.20 -9.97
C MET A 148 5.30 0.90 -9.24
N GLY A 149 5.23 -0.22 -9.95
CA GLY A 149 5.73 -1.49 -9.44
C GLY A 149 7.25 -1.52 -9.45
N ASP A 150 7.86 -2.21 -8.50
CA ASP A 150 9.30 -2.42 -8.48
C ASP A 150 9.73 -3.35 -9.63
N ASN A 151 8.87 -4.31 -10.02
CA ASN A 151 9.02 -5.09 -11.25
C ASN A 151 8.43 -4.32 -12.45
N ARG A 152 9.25 -3.48 -13.08
CA ARG A 152 8.85 -2.52 -14.12
C ARG A 152 8.22 -3.16 -15.35
N GLU A 153 8.65 -4.35 -15.71
CA GLU A 153 8.19 -5.06 -16.91
C GLU A 153 6.91 -5.86 -16.67
N ASN A 154 6.57 -6.10 -15.39
CA ASN A 154 5.39 -6.88 -14.99
C ASN A 154 4.50 -6.09 -14.00
N SER A 155 4.14 -4.86 -14.34
CA SER A 155 3.31 -4.02 -13.47
C SER A 155 2.29 -3.21 -14.26
N ALA A 156 1.01 -3.39 -13.93
CA ALA A 156 -0.02 -2.41 -14.21
C ALA A 156 0.00 -1.37 -13.08
N ASP A 157 0.44 -0.15 -13.40
CA ASP A 157 0.66 0.94 -12.46
C ASP A 157 0.25 2.29 -13.07
N SER A 158 0.74 3.41 -12.55
CA SER A 158 0.36 4.73 -13.06
C SER A 158 0.67 4.94 -14.55
N ARG A 159 1.55 4.15 -15.15
CA ARG A 159 1.76 4.14 -16.60
C ARG A 159 0.53 3.60 -17.35
N TYR A 160 -0.28 2.79 -16.68
CA TYR A 160 -1.49 2.17 -17.23
C TYR A 160 -2.76 2.96 -16.88
N PHE A 161 -2.98 3.28 -15.59
CA PHE A 161 -4.21 3.90 -15.09
C PHE A 161 -4.08 5.38 -14.70
N GLY A 162 -2.90 5.98 -14.84
CA GLY A 162 -2.65 7.39 -14.46
C GLY A 162 -2.33 7.56 -12.99
N ALA A 163 -2.33 8.82 -12.53
CA ALA A 163 -2.07 9.18 -11.15
C ALA A 163 -3.19 8.66 -10.22
N VAL A 164 -2.82 8.32 -8.99
CA VAL A 164 -3.73 7.81 -7.95
C VAL A 164 -4.04 8.94 -6.97
N GLY A 165 -5.32 9.26 -6.79
CA GLY A 165 -5.75 10.22 -5.79
C GLY A 165 -5.37 9.78 -4.38
N GLN A 166 -4.97 10.72 -3.53
CA GLN A 166 -4.60 10.42 -2.14
C GLN A 166 -5.76 9.83 -1.33
N ASP A 167 -6.99 10.15 -1.70
CA ASP A 167 -8.23 9.59 -1.11
C ASP A 167 -8.41 8.09 -1.37
N ARG A 168 -7.71 7.53 -2.35
CA ARG A 168 -7.71 6.09 -2.64
C ARG A 168 -6.69 5.30 -1.84
N ILE A 169 -5.73 5.97 -1.19
CA ILE A 169 -4.69 5.30 -0.41
C ILE A 169 -5.28 4.80 0.90
N ILE A 170 -5.12 3.50 1.15
CA ILE A 170 -5.59 2.82 2.36
C ILE A 170 -4.53 2.93 3.46
N GLY A 171 -3.25 2.78 3.12
CA GLY A 171 -2.15 2.82 4.08
C GLY A 171 -0.79 2.62 3.44
N VAL A 172 0.25 2.72 4.26
CA VAL A 172 1.66 2.50 3.87
C VAL A 172 2.10 1.13 4.35
N ALA A 173 2.59 0.29 3.44
CA ALA A 173 3.15 -1.02 3.78
C ALA A 173 4.51 -0.82 4.47
N VAL A 174 4.60 -1.18 5.74
CA VAL A 174 5.78 -0.91 6.57
C VAL A 174 6.55 -2.14 7.01
N LEU A 175 5.89 -3.30 6.97
CA LEU A 175 6.48 -4.54 7.47
C LEU A 175 6.00 -5.73 6.65
N ARG A 176 6.94 -6.56 6.19
CA ARG A 176 6.65 -7.92 5.75
C ARG A 176 6.80 -8.86 6.94
N TYR A 177 5.69 -9.46 7.39
CA TYR A 177 5.69 -10.32 8.57
C TYR A 177 5.68 -11.82 8.26
N TRP A 178 5.38 -12.20 7.03
CA TRP A 178 5.43 -13.58 6.56
C TRP A 178 5.91 -13.64 5.10
N PRO A 179 6.71 -14.64 4.71
CA PRO A 179 7.20 -15.74 5.52
C PRO A 179 8.32 -15.30 6.48
N LEU A 180 8.50 -16.03 7.59
CA LEU A 180 9.43 -15.62 8.68
C LEU A 180 10.90 -15.49 8.23
N ASN A 181 11.32 -16.26 7.22
CA ASN A 181 12.67 -16.17 6.65
C ASN A 181 12.89 -14.89 5.81
N ARG A 182 11.82 -14.15 5.52
CA ARG A 182 11.85 -12.85 4.83
C ARG A 182 11.28 -11.71 5.69
N PHE A 183 11.11 -11.95 6.98
CA PHE A 183 10.65 -10.93 7.92
C PHE A 183 11.54 -9.68 7.86
N GLY A 184 10.92 -8.49 7.71
CA GLY A 184 11.67 -7.23 7.64
C GLY A 184 10.80 -6.03 7.34
N THR A 185 11.36 -4.85 7.56
CA THR A 185 10.74 -3.57 7.15
C THR A 185 10.80 -3.39 5.64
N LEU A 186 9.86 -2.62 5.12
CA LEU A 186 9.73 -2.31 3.70
C LEU A 186 10.11 -0.85 3.41
#